data_8068e98945ee8f7cc8d37d9f0ea4fd5b
#
_entry.id   8068e98945ee8f7cc8d37d9f0ea4fd5b
#
_cell.length_a   1.000
_cell.length_b   1.000
_cell.length_c   1.000
_cell.angle_alpha   90.00
_cell.angle_beta   90.00
_cell.angle_gamma   90.00
#
_symmetry.space_group_name_H-M   'P 1'
#
loop_
_entity.id
_entity.type
_entity.pdbx_description
1 polymer ?
#
loop_
_entity_poly.entity_id
_entity_poly.type
_entity_poly.pdbx_seq_one_letter_code
_entity_poly.pdbx_strand_id
1 'polypeptide(L)'
;MSDLAPRIREAALLEGNFVLSSGERSRFYVDKYLFSTEPDLLRDVAGALAAQIPDGVERLAGVELGAVPLVVATALATGLPYVIVRKSAKEHGSSAGKNIEGNLNRGEKVVLVEDVVTTGTQAVKAAGHLREAGIEVATIVAVLDRREEDGEEIGGFPFRALLRMEDLRVVKTD
;
A
#
# COMPACT_ATOMS: atom_id res chain seq x y z
N MET A 1 2.84 -15.20 10.63
CA MET A 1 2.16 -14.80 9.37
C MET A 1 0.86 -15.59 9.10
N SER A 2 0.65 -16.75 9.73
CA SER A 2 -0.52 -17.61 9.47
C SER A 2 -1.90 -17.05 9.89
N ASP A 3 -1.96 -15.92 10.58
CA ASP A 3 -3.20 -15.40 11.15
C ASP A 3 -3.65 -14.01 10.59
N LEU A 4 -2.89 -13.41 9.69
CA LEU A 4 -3.20 -12.06 9.18
C LEU A 4 -4.42 -12.06 8.24
N ALA A 5 -4.50 -13.03 7.31
CA ALA A 5 -5.58 -13.12 6.35
C ALA A 5 -6.96 -13.33 7.00
N PRO A 6 -7.16 -14.27 7.96
CA PRO A 6 -8.41 -14.40 8.69
C PRO A 6 -8.81 -13.12 9.42
N ARG A 7 -7.88 -12.43 10.06
CA ARG A 7 -8.15 -11.21 10.82
C ARG A 7 -8.53 -10.03 9.92
N ILE A 8 -7.82 -9.83 8.81
CA ILE A 8 -8.20 -8.80 7.81
C ILE A 8 -9.56 -9.14 7.19
N ARG A 9 -9.82 -10.41 6.90
CA ARG A 9 -11.12 -10.85 6.41
C ARG A 9 -12.24 -10.50 7.39
N GLU A 10 -12.11 -10.88 8.65
CA GLU A 10 -13.10 -10.63 9.69
C GLU A 10 -13.35 -9.13 9.88
N ALA A 11 -12.28 -8.33 9.89
CA ALA A 11 -12.37 -6.90 10.11
C ALA A 11 -12.89 -6.12 8.90
N ALA A 12 -12.50 -6.49 7.68
CA ALA A 12 -12.57 -5.61 6.53
C ALA A 12 -13.30 -6.15 5.30
N LEU A 13 -13.56 -7.48 5.20
CA LEU A 13 -14.28 -8.05 4.09
C LEU A 13 -15.80 -7.96 4.33
N LEU A 14 -16.46 -7.11 3.55
CA LEU A 14 -17.90 -6.91 3.60
C LEU A 14 -18.58 -7.73 2.49
N GLU A 15 -19.66 -8.44 2.84
CA GLU A 15 -20.51 -9.14 1.87
C GLU A 15 -21.76 -8.31 1.60
N GLY A 16 -22.12 -8.13 0.33
CA GLY A 16 -23.28 -7.34 -0.08
C GLY A 16 -23.35 -7.13 -1.59
N ASN A 17 -24.07 -6.11 -2.02
CA ASN A 17 -24.10 -5.68 -3.42
C ASN A 17 -23.42 -4.33 -3.54
N PHE A 18 -22.15 -4.35 -3.94
CA PHE A 18 -21.34 -3.15 -4.06
C PHE A 18 -21.13 -2.76 -5.52
N VAL A 19 -21.08 -1.46 -5.79
CA VAL A 19 -20.61 -0.93 -7.06
C VAL A 19 -19.18 -0.45 -6.84
N LEU A 20 -18.26 -1.06 -7.55
CA LEU A 20 -16.83 -0.72 -7.48
C LEU A 20 -16.56 0.60 -8.23
N SER A 21 -15.40 1.19 -8.02
CA SER A 21 -14.96 2.40 -8.73
C SER A 21 -14.85 2.21 -10.25
N SER A 22 -14.72 0.98 -10.72
CA SER A 22 -14.78 0.60 -12.13
C SER A 22 -16.20 0.64 -12.71
N GLY A 23 -17.24 0.75 -11.86
CA GLY A 23 -18.66 0.62 -12.23
C GLY A 23 -19.16 -0.82 -12.20
N GLU A 24 -18.30 -1.80 -11.98
CA GLU A 24 -18.67 -3.21 -11.87
C GLU A 24 -19.39 -3.52 -10.55
N ARG A 25 -20.27 -4.54 -10.56
CA ARG A 25 -20.92 -5.05 -9.36
C ARG A 25 -20.10 -6.16 -8.72
N SER A 26 -19.91 -6.07 -7.42
CA SER A 26 -19.21 -7.10 -6.64
C SER A 26 -20.05 -7.51 -5.43
N ARG A 27 -20.02 -8.81 -5.10
CA ARG A 27 -20.59 -9.33 -3.84
C ARG A 27 -19.68 -9.06 -2.65
N PHE A 28 -18.43 -8.67 -2.88
CA PHE A 28 -17.43 -8.44 -1.85
C PHE A 28 -16.83 -7.05 -1.99
N TYR A 29 -16.63 -6.40 -0.85
CA TYR A 29 -15.91 -5.14 -0.75
C TYR A 29 -14.93 -5.23 0.41
N VAL A 30 -13.68 -4.80 0.19
CA VAL A 30 -12.70 -4.70 1.26
C VAL A 30 -12.60 -3.24 1.68
N ASP A 31 -13.08 -2.94 2.89
CA ASP A 31 -12.92 -1.62 3.48
C ASP A 31 -11.55 -1.55 4.18
N LYS A 32 -10.61 -0.97 3.48
CA LYS A 32 -9.22 -0.82 3.94
C LYS A 32 -9.06 -0.04 5.24
N TYR A 33 -10.00 0.86 5.55
CA TYR A 33 -9.94 1.64 6.77
C TYR A 33 -10.26 0.79 8.01
N LEU A 34 -11.06 -0.26 7.86
CA LEU A 34 -11.41 -1.14 8.97
C LEU A 34 -10.21 -1.95 9.48
N PHE A 35 -9.23 -2.28 8.64
CA PHE A 35 -8.01 -2.92 9.12
C PHE A 35 -6.88 -1.93 9.46
N SER A 36 -6.86 -0.75 8.82
CA SER A 36 -5.78 0.22 9.03
C SER A 36 -6.03 1.20 10.19
N THR A 37 -7.22 1.18 10.80
CA THR A 37 -7.57 2.01 11.96
C THR A 37 -7.71 1.22 13.26
N GLU A 38 -7.63 -0.11 13.21
CA GLU A 38 -7.58 -0.98 14.40
C GLU A 38 -6.13 -1.14 14.88
N PRO A 39 -5.77 -0.68 16.08
CA PRO A 39 -4.36 -0.57 16.51
C PRO A 39 -3.60 -1.88 16.49
N ASP A 40 -4.21 -2.98 16.94
CA ASP A 40 -3.54 -4.29 16.99
C ASP A 40 -3.37 -4.88 15.60
N LEU A 41 -4.38 -4.74 14.74
CA LEU A 41 -4.30 -5.22 13.35
C LEU A 41 -3.31 -4.37 12.53
N LEU A 42 -3.32 -3.04 12.72
CA LEU A 42 -2.37 -2.14 12.08
C LEU A 42 -0.92 -2.47 12.48
N ARG A 43 -0.68 -2.82 13.76
CA ARG A 43 0.65 -3.24 14.24
C ARG A 43 1.13 -4.51 13.52
N ASP A 44 0.26 -5.50 13.39
CA ASP A 44 0.61 -6.78 12.75
C ASP A 44 0.81 -6.62 11.24
N VAL A 45 -0.02 -5.81 10.59
CA VAL A 45 0.16 -5.43 9.17
C VAL A 45 1.51 -4.70 8.99
N ALA A 46 1.83 -3.75 9.87
CA ALA A 46 3.11 -3.03 9.81
C ALA A 46 4.32 -3.95 9.97
N GLY A 47 4.24 -4.93 10.88
CA GLY A 47 5.26 -5.97 11.04
C GLY A 47 5.42 -6.84 9.79
N ALA A 48 4.31 -7.21 9.16
CA ALA A 48 4.33 -7.97 7.92
C ALA A 48 4.88 -7.17 6.74
N LEU A 49 4.54 -5.88 6.64
CA LEU A 49 5.13 -4.95 5.65
C LEU A 49 6.63 -4.77 5.88
N ALA A 50 7.05 -4.60 7.13
CA ALA A 50 8.46 -4.47 7.50
C ALA A 50 9.30 -5.67 7.03
N ALA A 51 8.75 -6.88 7.12
CA ALA A 51 9.39 -8.10 6.66
C ALA A 51 9.54 -8.20 5.12
N GLN A 52 8.86 -7.35 4.36
CA GLN A 52 8.98 -7.27 2.89
C GLN A 52 10.00 -6.23 2.42
N ILE A 53 10.55 -5.43 3.32
CA ILE A 53 11.50 -4.38 2.97
C ILE A 53 12.86 -5.02 2.65
N PRO A 54 13.41 -4.83 1.43
CA PRO A 54 14.72 -5.35 1.09
C PRO A 54 15.84 -4.57 1.79
N ASP A 55 17.01 -5.20 1.88
CA ASP A 55 18.20 -4.57 2.44
C ASP A 55 18.60 -3.30 1.65
N GLY A 56 19.19 -2.36 2.38
CA GLY A 56 19.69 -1.12 1.81
C GLY A 56 18.62 -0.08 1.51
N VAL A 57 17.36 -0.30 1.92
CA VAL A 57 16.31 0.73 1.88
C VAL A 57 16.56 1.77 2.97
N GLU A 58 16.49 3.04 2.59
CA GLU A 58 16.80 4.18 3.45
C GLU A 58 15.54 4.92 3.91
N ARG A 59 14.42 4.74 3.18
CA ARG A 59 13.17 5.46 3.48
C ARG A 59 11.95 4.69 2.99
N LEU A 60 10.81 4.98 3.59
CA LEU A 60 9.50 4.50 3.15
C LEU A 60 8.74 5.64 2.47
N ALA A 61 7.85 5.28 1.56
CA ALA A 61 6.88 6.21 0.99
C ALA A 61 5.48 5.62 1.09
N GLY A 62 4.48 6.40 1.46
CA GLY A 62 3.08 5.97 1.51
C GLY A 62 2.21 6.80 0.60
N VAL A 63 1.30 6.18 -0.14
CA VAL A 63 0.37 6.90 -1.02
C VAL A 63 -0.83 7.44 -0.23
N GLU A 64 -1.17 8.71 -0.39
CA GLU A 64 -2.37 9.27 0.25
C GLU A 64 -3.64 8.61 -0.31
N LEU A 65 -4.70 8.37 0.48
CA LEU A 65 -4.78 8.55 1.92
C LEU A 65 -4.58 7.21 2.66
N GLY A 66 -4.97 6.08 2.06
CA GLY A 66 -5.10 4.79 2.74
C GLY A 66 -3.78 4.18 3.20
N ALA A 67 -2.67 4.44 2.49
CA ALA A 67 -1.38 3.95 2.93
C ALA A 67 -0.70 4.83 4.01
N VAL A 68 -1.27 6.00 4.35
CA VAL A 68 -0.66 6.87 5.37
C VAL A 68 -0.54 6.19 6.74
N PRO A 69 -1.60 5.61 7.33
CA PRO A 69 -1.46 4.90 8.61
C PRO A 69 -0.49 3.71 8.51
N LEU A 70 -0.46 3.02 7.38
CA LEU A 70 0.40 1.87 7.14
C LEU A 70 1.87 2.28 7.12
N VAL A 71 2.23 3.31 6.36
CA VAL A 71 3.62 3.78 6.28
C VAL A 71 4.10 4.33 7.61
N VAL A 72 3.24 5.03 8.36
CA VAL A 72 3.56 5.53 9.71
C VAL A 72 3.85 4.37 10.66
N ALA A 73 2.96 3.37 10.71
CA ALA A 73 3.15 2.22 11.58
C ALA A 73 4.39 1.40 11.18
N THR A 74 4.64 1.21 9.88
CA THR A 74 5.82 0.51 9.37
C THR A 74 7.11 1.30 9.69
N ALA A 75 7.09 2.63 9.59
CA ALA A 75 8.21 3.48 9.97
C ALA A 75 8.56 3.34 11.45
N LEU A 76 7.55 3.30 12.32
CA LEU A 76 7.75 3.05 13.75
C LEU A 76 8.31 1.65 14.04
N ALA A 77 7.88 0.65 13.30
CA ALA A 77 8.35 -0.73 13.44
C ALA A 77 9.81 -0.94 12.95
N THR A 78 10.23 -0.18 11.93
CA THR A 78 11.55 -0.35 11.29
C THR A 78 12.58 0.69 11.72
N GLY A 79 12.14 1.83 12.26
CA GLY A 79 13.00 3.00 12.51
C GLY A 79 13.35 3.79 11.23
N LEU A 80 12.83 3.40 10.06
CA LEU A 80 13.07 4.12 8.81
C LEU A 80 12.22 5.39 8.74
N PRO A 81 12.78 6.50 8.27
CA PRO A 81 12.01 7.70 7.98
C PRO A 81 11.04 7.47 6.82
N TYR A 82 10.01 8.30 6.69
CA TYR A 82 9.02 8.16 5.62
C TYR A 82 8.66 9.50 4.96
N VAL A 83 8.06 9.41 3.78
CA VAL A 83 7.39 10.49 3.05
C VAL A 83 5.99 10.08 2.64
N ILE A 84 5.14 11.07 2.36
CA ILE A 84 3.79 10.84 1.82
C ILE A 84 3.78 11.29 0.35
N VAL A 85 3.31 10.40 -0.52
CA VAL A 85 3.11 10.71 -1.94
C VAL A 85 1.64 11.08 -2.16
N ARG A 86 1.42 12.31 -2.63
CA ARG A 86 0.09 12.86 -2.89
C ARG A 86 -0.42 12.45 -4.27
N LYS A 87 -1.73 12.33 -4.40
CA LYS A 87 -2.42 12.08 -5.69
C LYS A 87 -2.34 13.28 -6.63
N SER A 88 -2.30 14.49 -6.05
CA SER A 88 -2.17 15.76 -6.77
C SER A 88 -1.12 16.66 -6.13
N ALA A 89 -0.54 17.53 -6.93
CA ALA A 89 0.40 18.53 -6.43
C ALA A 89 -0.26 19.48 -5.43
N LYS A 90 0.50 19.92 -4.45
CA LYS A 90 0.05 20.89 -3.45
C LYS A 90 -0.08 22.27 -4.05
N GLU A 91 -1.20 22.93 -3.79
CA GLU A 91 -1.45 24.29 -4.32
C GLU A 91 -0.74 25.37 -3.50
N HIS A 92 -0.53 25.14 -2.18
CA HIS A 92 0.00 26.13 -1.25
C HIS A 92 1.07 25.58 -0.32
N GLY A 93 1.90 26.47 0.26
CA GLY A 93 2.91 26.17 1.26
C GLY A 93 4.29 25.84 0.68
N SER A 94 5.21 25.38 1.54
CA SER A 94 6.61 25.12 1.18
C SER A 94 6.82 24.03 0.13
N SER A 95 5.82 23.17 -0.07
CA SER A 95 5.82 22.08 -1.06
C SER A 95 4.89 22.37 -2.25
N ALA A 96 4.55 23.66 -2.50
CA ALA A 96 3.69 24.03 -3.63
C ALA A 96 4.28 23.49 -4.96
N GLY A 97 3.42 22.87 -5.79
CA GLY A 97 3.82 22.21 -7.03
C GLY A 97 4.48 20.84 -6.87
N LYS A 98 4.62 20.32 -5.62
CA LYS A 98 5.21 19.01 -5.35
C LYS A 98 4.15 18.00 -4.94
N ASN A 99 4.40 16.76 -5.31
CA ASN A 99 3.54 15.60 -4.96
C ASN A 99 4.09 14.81 -3.77
N ILE A 100 5.16 15.25 -3.12
CA ILE A 100 5.83 14.53 -2.03
C ILE A 100 5.92 15.45 -0.81
N GLU A 101 5.44 14.97 0.33
CA GLU A 101 5.54 15.63 1.63
C GLU A 101 6.56 14.91 2.50
N GLY A 102 7.40 15.68 3.16
CA GLY A 102 8.49 15.19 4.00
C GLY A 102 9.86 15.41 3.37
N ASN A 103 10.90 14.99 4.09
CA ASN A 103 12.28 15.12 3.63
C ASN A 103 12.65 13.93 2.74
N LEU A 104 13.21 14.21 1.59
CA LEU A 104 13.64 13.21 0.61
C LEU A 104 14.91 13.68 -0.06
N ASN A 105 15.94 12.82 -0.10
CA ASN A 105 17.21 13.16 -0.73
C ASN A 105 17.36 12.39 -2.04
N ARG A 106 17.87 13.07 -3.04
CA ARG A 106 18.11 12.47 -4.36
C ARG A 106 19.06 11.28 -4.24
N GLY A 107 18.73 10.17 -4.89
CA GLY A 107 19.50 8.93 -4.86
C GLY A 107 19.14 7.98 -3.74
N GLU A 108 18.28 8.38 -2.79
CA GLU A 108 17.79 7.45 -1.75
C GLU A 108 17.03 6.27 -2.37
N LYS A 109 17.20 5.11 -1.73
CA LYS A 109 16.46 3.89 -2.06
C LYS A 109 15.21 3.75 -1.19
N VAL A 110 14.04 3.66 -1.82
CA VAL A 110 12.74 3.76 -1.16
C VAL A 110 11.86 2.56 -1.45
N VAL A 111 11.10 2.11 -0.45
CA VAL A 111 9.94 1.21 -0.64
C VAL A 111 8.67 2.04 -0.66
N LEU A 112 7.83 1.84 -1.69
CA LEU A 112 6.50 2.44 -1.77
C LEU A 112 5.47 1.49 -1.13
N VAL A 113 4.78 1.96 -0.10
CA VAL A 113 3.71 1.25 0.59
C VAL A 113 2.36 1.67 0.02
N GLU A 114 1.50 0.68 -0.28
CA GLU A 114 0.14 0.88 -0.75
C GLU A 114 -0.84 0.04 0.11
N ASP A 115 -2.08 0.48 0.20
CA ASP A 115 -3.11 -0.25 0.93
C ASP A 115 -3.69 -1.40 0.10
N VAL A 116 -4.35 -1.07 -1.00
CA VAL A 116 -5.00 -2.03 -1.92
C VAL A 116 -4.66 -1.67 -3.35
N VAL A 117 -4.10 -2.62 -4.07
CA VAL A 117 -3.83 -2.48 -5.50
C VAL A 117 -4.93 -3.18 -6.30
N THR A 118 -5.61 -2.44 -7.17
CA THR A 118 -6.61 -2.96 -8.13
C THR A 118 -6.03 -3.03 -9.54
N THR A 119 -5.89 -1.91 -10.22
CA THR A 119 -5.22 -1.82 -11.53
C THR A 119 -3.74 -1.45 -11.41
N GLY A 120 -3.32 -0.99 -10.24
CA GLY A 120 -1.98 -0.51 -9.99
C GLY A 120 -1.67 0.89 -10.50
N THR A 121 -2.58 1.53 -11.21
CA THR A 121 -2.36 2.86 -11.82
C THR A 121 -1.89 3.90 -10.79
N GLN A 122 -2.48 3.92 -9.59
CA GLN A 122 -2.10 4.89 -8.54
C GLN A 122 -0.70 4.62 -7.99
N ALA A 123 -0.38 3.35 -7.73
CA ALA A 123 0.94 2.94 -7.24
C ALA A 123 2.04 3.26 -8.27
N VAL A 124 1.80 2.95 -9.55
CA VAL A 124 2.74 3.26 -10.65
C VAL A 124 2.93 4.77 -10.80
N LYS A 125 1.85 5.56 -10.72
CA LYS A 125 1.94 7.02 -10.76
C LYS A 125 2.76 7.58 -9.59
N ALA A 126 2.52 7.08 -8.38
CA ALA A 126 3.26 7.49 -7.19
C ALA A 126 4.74 7.11 -7.29
N ALA A 127 5.06 5.90 -7.74
CA ALA A 127 6.44 5.46 -8.00
C ALA A 127 7.11 6.32 -9.10
N GLY A 128 6.35 6.73 -10.12
CA GLY A 128 6.79 7.66 -11.15
C GLY A 128 7.21 9.02 -10.57
N HIS A 129 6.42 9.60 -9.67
CA HIS A 129 6.76 10.87 -9.01
C HIS A 129 8.04 10.76 -8.17
N LEU A 130 8.25 9.63 -7.48
CA LEU A 130 9.50 9.37 -6.75
C LEU A 130 10.68 9.29 -7.71
N ARG A 131 10.56 8.55 -8.81
CA ARG A 131 11.61 8.42 -9.83
C ARG A 131 11.94 9.75 -10.51
N GLU A 132 10.94 10.58 -10.82
CA GLU A 132 11.13 11.94 -11.34
C GLU A 132 11.88 12.85 -10.36
N ALA A 133 11.68 12.64 -9.05
CA ALA A 133 12.44 13.30 -7.99
C ALA A 133 13.89 12.78 -7.85
N GLY A 134 14.28 11.78 -8.64
CA GLY A 134 15.61 11.16 -8.62
C GLY A 134 15.78 10.09 -7.54
N ILE A 135 14.71 9.43 -7.16
CA ILE A 135 14.68 8.38 -6.14
C ILE A 135 14.66 6.99 -6.78
N GLU A 136 15.37 6.05 -6.19
CA GLU A 136 15.31 4.64 -6.54
C GLU A 136 14.15 3.97 -5.83
N VAL A 137 13.12 3.55 -6.57
CA VAL A 137 12.02 2.75 -6.01
C VAL A 137 12.44 1.28 -6.04
N ALA A 138 12.81 0.75 -4.89
CA ALA A 138 13.28 -0.64 -4.74
C ALA A 138 12.18 -1.65 -5.03
N THR A 139 10.99 -1.39 -4.49
CA THR A 139 9.79 -2.21 -4.69
C THR A 139 8.54 -1.44 -4.24
N ILE A 140 7.41 -1.82 -4.77
CA ILE A 140 6.09 -1.45 -4.27
C ILE A 140 5.59 -2.61 -3.42
N VAL A 141 5.13 -2.34 -2.19
CA VAL A 141 4.55 -3.36 -1.30
C VAL A 141 3.13 -2.96 -0.93
N ALA A 142 2.16 -3.81 -1.22
CA ALA A 142 0.76 -3.60 -0.88
C ALA A 142 0.30 -4.54 0.25
N VAL A 143 -0.71 -4.14 1.01
CA VAL A 143 -1.39 -5.06 1.94
C VAL A 143 -2.22 -6.07 1.16
N LEU A 144 -2.98 -5.62 0.16
CA LEU A 144 -3.85 -6.47 -0.64
C LEU A 144 -3.67 -6.23 -2.15
N ASP A 145 -3.37 -7.31 -2.89
CA ASP A 145 -3.42 -7.34 -4.34
C ASP A 145 -4.79 -7.86 -4.82
N ARG A 146 -5.48 -7.05 -5.61
CA ARG A 146 -6.76 -7.40 -6.23
C ARG A 146 -6.67 -7.48 -7.75
N ARG A 147 -5.48 -7.44 -8.31
CA ARG A 147 -5.30 -7.62 -9.75
C ARG A 147 -5.73 -9.03 -10.14
N GLU A 148 -6.21 -9.18 -11.37
CA GLU A 148 -6.53 -10.50 -11.95
C GLU A 148 -5.27 -11.23 -12.40
N GLU A 149 -4.24 -10.47 -12.80
CA GLU A 149 -2.96 -11.02 -13.26
C GLU A 149 -1.98 -11.18 -12.11
N ASP A 150 -1.36 -12.35 -12.06
CA ASP A 150 -0.24 -12.62 -11.16
C ASP A 150 1.03 -11.97 -11.72
N GLY A 151 1.82 -11.37 -10.86
CA GLY A 151 3.09 -10.82 -11.29
C GLY A 151 3.83 -10.11 -10.16
N GLU A 152 5.14 -10.28 -10.18
CA GLU A 152 6.09 -9.63 -9.26
C GLU A 152 6.49 -8.23 -9.73
N GLU A 153 5.79 -7.70 -10.74
CA GLU A 153 6.00 -6.35 -11.27
C GLU A 153 4.67 -5.64 -11.53
N ILE A 154 4.72 -4.32 -11.47
CA ILE A 154 3.62 -3.43 -11.82
C ILE A 154 4.17 -2.15 -12.47
N GLY A 155 3.83 -1.92 -13.74
CA GLY A 155 4.31 -0.75 -14.48
C GLY A 155 5.83 -0.60 -14.55
N GLY A 156 6.57 -1.72 -14.57
CA GLY A 156 8.04 -1.75 -14.58
C GLY A 156 8.70 -1.50 -13.23
N PHE A 157 7.94 -1.64 -12.13
CA PHE A 157 8.46 -1.62 -10.75
C PHE A 157 8.28 -2.99 -10.11
N PRO A 158 9.28 -3.50 -9.35
CA PRO A 158 9.09 -4.69 -8.54
C PRO A 158 7.90 -4.52 -7.60
N PHE A 159 7.08 -5.57 -7.47
CA PHE A 159 5.84 -5.53 -6.69
C PHE A 159 5.69 -6.76 -5.82
N ARG A 160 5.19 -6.56 -4.60
CA ARG A 160 4.79 -7.61 -3.67
C ARG A 160 3.51 -7.22 -2.95
N ALA A 161 2.74 -8.21 -2.52
CA ALA A 161 1.60 -7.99 -1.64
C ALA A 161 1.64 -8.98 -0.47
N LEU A 162 1.09 -8.57 0.66
CA LEU A 162 0.95 -9.46 1.82
C LEU A 162 -0.13 -10.51 1.57
N LEU A 163 -1.22 -10.10 0.91
CA LEU A 163 -2.41 -10.92 0.67
C LEU A 163 -2.95 -10.69 -0.75
N ARG A 164 -3.66 -11.70 -1.24
CA ARG A 164 -4.48 -11.66 -2.44
C ARG A 164 -5.96 -11.82 -2.08
N MET A 165 -6.85 -11.50 -3.01
CA MET A 165 -8.29 -11.67 -2.78
C MET A 165 -8.68 -13.12 -2.49
N GLU A 166 -7.96 -14.10 -3.02
CA GLU A 166 -8.18 -15.52 -2.72
C GLU A 166 -7.92 -15.87 -1.26
N ASP A 167 -6.91 -15.24 -0.61
CA ASP A 167 -6.61 -15.43 0.80
C ASP A 167 -7.73 -14.94 1.73
N LEU A 168 -8.53 -13.99 1.24
CA LEU A 168 -9.66 -13.43 2.00
C LEU A 168 -10.99 -14.16 1.74
N ARG A 169 -11.09 -14.93 0.63
CA ARG A 169 -12.32 -15.67 0.32
C ARG A 169 -12.37 -16.95 1.14
N VAL A 170 -13.52 -17.21 1.75
CA VAL A 170 -13.79 -18.51 2.34
C VAL A 170 -14.09 -19.47 1.20
N VAL A 171 -13.23 -20.44 0.98
CA VAL A 171 -13.63 -21.64 0.21
C VAL A 171 -14.62 -22.38 1.11
N LYS A 172 -15.91 -22.28 0.82
CA LYS A 172 -16.89 -23.20 1.42
C LYS A 172 -16.50 -24.57 0.85
N THR A 173 -15.80 -25.36 1.64
CA THR A 173 -15.77 -26.82 1.44
C THR A 173 -17.17 -27.29 1.76
N ASP A 174 -17.93 -27.66 0.73
CA ASP A 174 -19.19 -28.42 0.85
C ASP A 174 -18.93 -29.77 1.55
#